data_8d464fb392b40d9f9ecb677abee29605
#
_entry.id   8d464fb392b40d9f9ecb677abee29605
#
_cell.length_a   1.000
_cell.length_b   1.000
_cell.length_c   1.000
_cell.angle_alpha   90.00
_cell.angle_beta   90.00
_cell.angle_gamma   90.00
#
_symmetry.space_group_name_H-M   'P 1'
#
loop_
_entity.id
_entity.type
_entity.pdbx_description
1 polymer ?
#
loop_
_entity_poly.entity_id
_entity_poly.type
_entity_poly.pdbx_seq_one_letter_code
_entity_poly.pdbx_strand_id
1 'polypeptide(L)'
;MFIFFIFYFFYTMRIGGIAMDLFVKPRKRENIDAHNAYILGSDFTSLVTACYLLRDGSLKGEHIHIIDSVDSFHHYEPYLSFVDNRSLYLWDILRSIPSIETEGLTVLDEMTYLNHDAPMKTIHNIQLSDQLMSELVHFFFTSDEQLEGKQVKDVFSQDFMESDFYYYWHALFPVNDAYSFKVTLHRYMHILSSQGMISPKYCIYESVIVPIIEYLEAHHVVFHFNTEVTHVEIEDNEATAFTIKSEGMEETIDLTKHDLLFIHTSQSKDSIAHVVITTHDEKIIHYLRNILQIDPLSGEDITGGVIPINESAWELNWTIPRQPYYKNQKENECVILLHGLHPEKTGDYVEKSMLESKGYEICAEWLYHLGIPQDKINELSLMSASTVPYTHTSTYCEAHVNGLNYAYIGEGVSLPYEYPGSLDYLVHTAMNAVYSLLHITRSIPTYRYSIEDYLSVFSSLCGDETFMETQSFTKRLVLKELLKRIEGSDLEALLKEYKFF
;
A
#
# COMPACT_ATOMS: atom_id res chain seq x y z
N MET A 1 27.19 20.99 5.78
CA MET A 1 25.78 20.66 5.58
C MET A 1 25.60 19.70 4.39
N PHE A 2 26.09 19.99 3.19
CA PHE A 2 25.96 19.10 2.00
C PHE A 2 26.64 17.72 2.17
N ILE A 3 27.77 17.63 2.82
CA ILE A 3 28.51 16.37 3.04
C ILE A 3 27.80 15.46 4.07
N PHE A 4 27.14 16.03 5.08
CA PHE A 4 26.34 15.27 6.04
C PHE A 4 25.08 14.66 5.39
N PHE A 5 24.51 15.35 4.42
CA PHE A 5 23.34 14.92 3.65
C PHE A 5 23.65 13.68 2.77
N ILE A 6 24.81 13.70 2.11
CA ILE A 6 25.28 12.56 1.32
C ILE A 6 25.57 11.35 2.22
N PHE A 7 26.15 11.53 3.41
CA PHE A 7 26.42 10.45 4.34
C PHE A 7 25.14 9.86 4.97
N TYR A 8 24.13 10.68 5.29
CA TYR A 8 22.85 10.22 5.82
C TYR A 8 22.05 9.47 4.74
N PHE A 9 22.02 9.97 3.52
CA PHE A 9 21.40 9.31 2.37
C PHE A 9 22.09 7.97 2.05
N PHE A 10 23.41 7.87 2.13
CA PHE A 10 24.13 6.61 2.00
C PHE A 10 23.99 5.68 3.20
N TYR A 11 23.71 6.18 4.38
CA TYR A 11 23.50 5.36 5.58
C TYR A 11 22.12 4.70 5.58
N THR A 12 21.08 5.40 5.16
CA THR A 12 19.73 4.85 4.96
C THR A 12 19.65 3.93 3.75
N MET A 13 20.48 4.13 2.73
CA MET A 13 20.61 3.26 1.55
C MET A 13 21.66 2.14 1.68
N ARG A 14 22.13 1.80 2.86
CA ARG A 14 22.99 0.64 3.10
C ARG A 14 22.24 -0.70 3.05
N ILE A 15 21.29 -0.81 2.12
CA ILE A 15 20.72 -2.06 1.64
C ILE A 15 21.63 -2.51 0.50
N GLY A 16 22.57 -3.34 0.83
CA GLY A 16 23.62 -3.94 0.03
C GLY A 16 23.58 -3.80 -1.50
N GLY A 17 24.58 -3.14 -2.06
CA GLY A 17 25.10 -3.34 -3.43
C GLY A 17 24.24 -2.89 -4.62
N ILE A 18 22.96 -2.62 -4.46
CA ILE A 18 22.00 -2.35 -5.55
C ILE A 18 21.75 -0.85 -5.78
N ALA A 19 22.13 0.01 -4.83
CA ALA A 19 21.79 1.43 -4.83
C ALA A 19 22.37 2.24 -6.03
N MET A 20 23.39 1.77 -6.67
CA MET A 20 24.02 2.52 -7.77
C MET A 20 23.22 2.49 -9.07
N ASP A 21 22.59 1.36 -9.41
CA ASP A 21 21.84 1.21 -10.67
C ASP A 21 20.58 2.07 -10.73
N LEU A 22 19.98 2.38 -9.58
CA LEU A 22 18.79 3.23 -9.49
C LEU A 22 19.05 4.69 -9.90
N PHE A 23 20.29 5.16 -9.86
CA PHE A 23 20.66 6.54 -10.24
C PHE A 23 21.11 6.67 -11.70
N VAL A 24 21.29 5.54 -12.41
CA VAL A 24 21.71 5.56 -13.81
C VAL A 24 20.49 5.71 -14.69
N LYS A 25 20.40 6.83 -15.42
CA LYS A 25 19.33 7.00 -16.41
C LYS A 25 19.49 5.94 -17.50
N PRO A 26 18.42 5.19 -17.84
CA PRO A 26 18.45 4.21 -18.92
C PRO A 26 18.88 4.84 -20.25
N ARG A 27 19.56 4.05 -21.08
CA ARG A 27 19.95 4.51 -22.41
C ARG A 27 18.70 4.68 -23.29
N LYS A 28 18.55 5.82 -23.94
CA LYS A 28 17.46 6.07 -24.88
C LYS A 28 17.49 5.02 -25.99
N ARG A 29 16.36 4.37 -26.26
CA ARG A 29 16.18 3.40 -27.32
C ARG A 29 16.24 4.12 -28.69
N GLU A 30 16.84 3.45 -29.68
CA GLU A 30 16.79 3.95 -31.06
C GLU A 30 15.33 3.97 -31.55
N ASN A 31 14.96 5.04 -32.28
CA ASN A 31 13.62 5.26 -32.82
C ASN A 31 12.48 5.40 -31.79
N ILE A 32 12.79 5.68 -30.51
CA ILE A 32 11.76 5.87 -29.48
C ILE A 32 10.75 6.98 -29.84
N ASP A 33 11.20 8.00 -30.58
CA ASP A 33 10.33 9.11 -31.02
C ASP A 33 9.27 8.69 -32.06
N ALA A 34 9.32 7.44 -32.57
CA ALA A 34 8.31 6.87 -33.47
C ALA A 34 7.26 6.02 -32.70
N HIS A 35 7.38 5.89 -31.38
CA HIS A 35 6.47 5.10 -30.56
C HIS A 35 5.39 6.01 -29.99
N ASN A 36 4.12 5.54 -30.01
CA ASN A 36 3.08 6.04 -29.14
C ASN A 36 2.81 5.02 -28.05
N ALA A 37 2.42 5.48 -26.89
CA ALA A 37 2.01 4.65 -25.77
C ALA A 37 0.57 5.00 -25.39
N TYR A 38 -0.28 3.99 -25.39
CA TYR A 38 -1.67 4.09 -25.00
C TYR A 38 -1.85 3.38 -23.66
N ILE A 39 -2.38 4.07 -22.68
CA ILE A 39 -2.61 3.56 -21.32
C ILE A 39 -4.12 3.58 -21.08
N LEU A 40 -4.70 2.41 -20.88
CA LEU A 40 -6.13 2.22 -20.70
C LEU A 40 -6.50 2.25 -19.23
N GLY A 41 -7.02 3.38 -18.76
CA GLY A 41 -7.33 3.73 -17.38
C GLY A 41 -6.55 4.95 -16.92
N SER A 42 -7.07 5.68 -15.93
CA SER A 42 -6.47 6.92 -15.38
C SER A 42 -6.17 6.82 -13.88
N ASP A 43 -6.07 5.62 -13.34
CA ASP A 43 -5.74 5.37 -11.95
C ASP A 43 -4.26 5.64 -11.61
N PHE A 44 -3.90 5.45 -10.35
CA PHE A 44 -2.53 5.68 -9.87
C PHE A 44 -1.49 4.89 -10.68
N THR A 45 -1.76 3.61 -11.01
CA THR A 45 -0.82 2.77 -11.77
C THR A 45 -0.60 3.30 -13.18
N SER A 46 -1.66 3.76 -13.82
CA SER A 46 -1.64 4.36 -15.16
C SER A 46 -0.81 5.65 -15.18
N LEU A 47 -1.00 6.52 -14.19
CA LEU A 47 -0.21 7.75 -14.03
C LEU A 47 1.28 7.46 -13.84
N VAL A 48 1.61 6.49 -12.98
CA VAL A 48 3.00 6.09 -12.74
C VAL A 48 3.62 5.42 -13.97
N THR A 49 2.84 4.66 -14.75
CA THR A 49 3.28 4.10 -16.03
C THR A 49 3.72 5.21 -16.98
N ALA A 50 2.92 6.27 -17.12
CA ALA A 50 3.29 7.44 -17.92
C ALA A 50 4.57 8.13 -17.41
N CYS A 51 4.75 8.22 -16.07
CA CYS A 51 6.00 8.76 -15.51
C CYS A 51 7.22 7.92 -15.89
N TYR A 52 7.14 6.59 -15.86
CA TYR A 52 8.24 5.72 -16.30
C TYR A 52 8.50 5.82 -17.79
N LEU A 53 7.47 5.94 -18.62
CA LEU A 53 7.61 6.17 -20.07
C LEU A 53 8.36 7.48 -20.36
N LEU A 54 8.04 8.57 -19.67
CA LEU A 54 8.74 9.84 -19.78
C LEU A 54 10.19 9.75 -19.29
N ARG A 55 10.37 9.30 -18.05
CA ARG A 55 11.66 9.37 -17.33
C ARG A 55 12.66 8.35 -17.86
N ASP A 56 12.26 7.08 -17.90
CA ASP A 56 13.13 5.94 -18.19
C ASP A 56 13.00 5.47 -19.64
N GLY A 57 11.78 5.52 -20.21
CA GLY A 57 11.50 5.24 -21.61
C GLY A 57 11.98 6.35 -22.55
N SER A 58 12.10 7.58 -22.06
CA SER A 58 12.44 8.76 -22.86
C SER A 58 11.44 9.05 -23.98
N LEU A 59 10.18 8.64 -23.86
CA LEU A 59 9.10 9.07 -24.71
C LEU A 59 8.82 10.55 -24.47
N LYS A 60 8.35 11.24 -25.51
CA LYS A 60 7.79 12.58 -25.32
C LYS A 60 6.36 12.47 -24.84
N GLY A 61 5.92 13.41 -23.99
CA GLY A 61 4.57 13.36 -23.43
C GLY A 61 3.48 13.42 -24.49
N GLU A 62 3.67 14.15 -25.56
CA GLU A 62 2.73 14.21 -26.70
C GLU A 62 2.46 12.86 -27.39
N HIS A 63 3.30 11.84 -27.12
CA HIS A 63 3.16 10.46 -27.59
C HIS A 63 2.64 9.51 -26.50
N ILE A 64 2.26 10.01 -25.33
CA ILE A 64 1.71 9.22 -24.24
C ILE A 64 0.24 9.63 -24.07
N HIS A 65 -0.65 8.67 -24.26
CA HIS A 65 -2.10 8.87 -24.24
C HIS A 65 -2.70 8.05 -23.10
N ILE A 66 -3.34 8.72 -22.14
CA ILE A 66 -4.11 8.09 -21.07
C ILE A 66 -5.58 8.21 -21.42
N ILE A 67 -6.30 7.08 -21.45
CA ILE A 67 -7.67 6.98 -21.95
C ILE A 67 -8.56 6.41 -20.87
N ASP A 68 -9.62 7.13 -20.49
CA ASP A 68 -10.57 6.64 -19.47
C ASP A 68 -12.00 7.15 -19.74
N SER A 69 -12.96 6.35 -19.31
CA SER A 69 -14.40 6.65 -19.38
C SER A 69 -14.86 7.71 -18.39
N VAL A 70 -14.08 8.00 -17.37
CA VAL A 70 -14.36 9.02 -16.34
C VAL A 70 -14.30 10.42 -16.95
N ASP A 71 -14.96 11.38 -16.30
CA ASP A 71 -14.99 12.78 -16.76
C ASP A 71 -13.79 13.60 -16.31
N SER A 72 -13.09 13.13 -15.28
CA SER A 72 -11.91 13.77 -14.68
C SER A 72 -11.14 12.77 -13.82
N PHE A 73 -10.00 13.17 -13.29
CA PHE A 73 -9.29 12.37 -12.30
C PHE A 73 -10.15 12.14 -11.07
N HIS A 74 -10.34 10.87 -10.73
CA HIS A 74 -11.03 10.53 -9.50
C HIS A 74 -10.14 10.75 -8.28
N HIS A 75 -10.77 11.23 -7.21
CA HIS A 75 -10.15 11.29 -5.91
C HIS A 75 -9.91 9.86 -5.41
N TYR A 76 -8.68 9.39 -5.58
CA TYR A 76 -8.26 8.07 -5.13
C TYR A 76 -7.73 8.16 -3.70
N GLU A 77 -8.38 7.47 -2.78
CA GLU A 77 -7.88 7.27 -1.43
C GLU A 77 -7.52 5.79 -1.28
N PRO A 78 -6.25 5.46 -1.10
CA PRO A 78 -5.87 4.08 -0.83
C PRO A 78 -6.40 3.63 0.53
N TYR A 79 -6.58 2.32 0.68
CA TYR A 79 -7.01 1.71 1.94
C TYR A 79 -6.18 2.18 3.16
N LEU A 80 -4.88 2.33 2.99
CA LEU A 80 -3.99 2.81 4.04
C LEU A 80 -3.62 4.28 3.82
N SER A 81 -3.77 5.11 4.84
CA SER A 81 -3.38 6.53 4.84
C SER A 81 -1.89 6.78 5.07
N PHE A 82 -1.11 5.72 5.17
CA PHE A 82 0.34 5.76 5.36
C PHE A 82 1.05 4.91 4.31
N VAL A 83 2.36 5.09 4.22
CA VAL A 83 3.24 4.37 3.31
C VAL A 83 4.30 3.64 4.13
N ASP A 84 4.68 2.46 3.68
CA ASP A 84 5.80 1.71 4.21
C ASP A 84 7.12 2.48 3.99
N ASN A 85 7.88 2.73 5.05
CA ASN A 85 9.15 3.46 4.98
C ASN A 85 10.25 2.72 4.19
N ARG A 86 10.03 1.44 3.85
CA ARG A 86 10.93 0.61 3.02
C ARG A 86 10.41 0.41 1.60
N SER A 87 9.44 1.21 1.16
CA SER A 87 8.99 1.22 -0.23
C SER A 87 10.17 1.46 -1.17
N LEU A 88 10.36 0.60 -2.15
CA LEU A 88 11.47 0.71 -3.12
C LEU A 88 11.03 1.42 -4.39
N TYR A 89 9.93 0.98 -4.95
CA TYR A 89 9.45 1.44 -6.25
C TYR A 89 8.75 2.78 -6.13
N LEU A 90 7.95 2.96 -5.08
CA LEU A 90 7.31 4.24 -4.81
C LEU A 90 8.35 5.34 -4.57
N TRP A 91 9.40 5.05 -3.80
CA TRP A 91 10.50 6.01 -3.61
C TRP A 91 11.25 6.29 -4.90
N ASP A 92 11.43 5.27 -5.77
CA ASP A 92 12.09 5.47 -7.05
C ASP A 92 11.37 6.47 -7.93
N ILE A 93 10.04 6.47 -7.95
CA ILE A 93 9.29 7.43 -8.76
C ILE A 93 9.16 8.79 -8.05
N LEU A 94 8.83 8.83 -6.75
CA LEU A 94 8.55 10.07 -6.02
C LEU A 94 9.77 11.00 -5.88
N ARG A 95 10.99 10.47 -5.92
CA ARG A 95 12.21 11.31 -5.99
C ARG A 95 12.36 12.08 -7.30
N SER A 96 11.56 11.76 -8.33
CA SER A 96 11.57 12.42 -9.63
C SER A 96 10.41 13.39 -9.81
N ILE A 97 9.42 13.35 -8.91
CA ILE A 97 8.23 14.20 -8.96
C ILE A 97 8.47 15.44 -8.10
N PRO A 98 8.41 16.66 -8.67
CA PRO A 98 8.52 17.88 -7.90
C PRO A 98 7.39 18.02 -6.88
N SER A 99 7.71 18.50 -5.67
CA SER A 99 6.69 18.89 -4.70
C SER A 99 5.96 20.15 -5.19
N ILE A 100 4.65 20.18 -5.04
CA ILE A 100 3.81 21.36 -5.31
C ILE A 100 3.69 22.28 -4.09
N GLU A 101 4.09 21.80 -2.91
CA GLU A 101 4.01 22.53 -1.64
C GLU A 101 5.32 23.28 -1.36
N THR A 102 6.45 22.73 -1.76
CA THR A 102 7.77 23.28 -1.43
C THR A 102 8.67 23.33 -2.66
N GLU A 103 8.94 24.53 -3.14
CA GLU A 103 9.78 24.74 -4.32
C GLU A 103 11.20 24.15 -4.10
N GLY A 104 11.67 23.43 -5.09
CA GLY A 104 13.01 22.82 -5.10
C GLY A 104 13.14 21.49 -4.37
N LEU A 105 12.07 20.99 -3.77
CA LEU A 105 11.99 19.64 -3.21
C LEU A 105 11.22 18.69 -4.14
N THR A 106 11.47 17.40 -3.95
CA THR A 106 10.62 16.34 -4.51
C THR A 106 9.55 15.92 -3.51
N VAL A 107 8.53 15.21 -3.96
CA VAL A 107 7.50 14.62 -3.07
C VAL A 107 8.16 13.70 -2.02
N LEU A 108 9.18 12.93 -2.42
CA LEU A 108 9.92 12.08 -1.49
C LEU A 108 10.68 12.89 -0.43
N ASP A 109 11.35 13.98 -0.83
CA ASP A 109 12.08 14.86 0.11
C ASP A 109 11.11 15.44 1.14
N GLU A 110 9.96 15.94 0.71
CA GLU A 110 8.95 16.51 1.59
C GLU A 110 8.43 15.49 2.61
N MET A 111 8.06 14.29 2.15
CA MET A 111 7.61 13.21 3.04
C MET A 111 8.70 12.80 4.03
N THR A 112 9.95 12.74 3.58
CA THR A 112 11.09 12.35 4.42
C THR A 112 11.34 13.39 5.52
N TYR A 113 11.35 14.68 5.18
CA TYR A 113 11.53 15.75 6.17
C TYR A 113 10.40 15.78 7.19
N LEU A 114 9.16 15.69 6.72
CA LEU A 114 8.00 15.70 7.60
C LEU A 114 8.05 14.57 8.65
N ASN A 115 8.35 13.36 8.22
CA ASN A 115 8.35 12.21 9.13
C ASN A 115 9.63 12.11 10.00
N HIS A 116 10.70 12.81 9.63
CA HIS A 116 11.86 12.97 10.50
C HIS A 116 11.54 13.91 11.67
N ASP A 117 10.85 15.02 11.41
CA ASP A 117 10.56 16.04 12.41
C ASP A 117 9.35 15.64 13.29
N ALA A 118 8.38 14.95 12.71
CA ALA A 118 7.18 14.44 13.40
C ALA A 118 6.89 12.98 13.00
N PRO A 119 7.62 12.01 13.57
CA PRO A 119 7.44 10.60 13.25
C PRO A 119 6.09 10.08 13.75
N MET A 120 5.52 9.12 13.01
CA MET A 120 4.30 8.43 13.42
C MET A 120 4.50 7.71 14.75
N LYS A 121 3.54 7.90 15.65
CA LYS A 121 3.51 7.20 16.95
C LYS A 121 2.57 6.00 16.81
N THR A 122 3.08 4.80 17.09
CA THR A 122 2.22 3.62 17.23
C THR A 122 1.56 3.65 18.60
N ILE A 123 0.21 3.58 18.64
CA ILE A 123 -0.54 3.48 19.90
C ILE A 123 -0.70 2.03 20.36
N HIS A 124 -0.33 1.07 19.51
CA HIS A 124 -0.47 -0.34 19.81
C HIS A 124 0.82 -0.89 20.45
N ASN A 125 0.69 -1.35 21.67
CA ASN A 125 1.69 -2.21 22.30
C ASN A 125 1.22 -3.66 22.16
N ILE A 126 1.34 -4.22 20.95
CA ILE A 126 0.94 -5.59 20.66
C ILE A 126 1.99 -6.52 21.23
N GLN A 127 1.60 -7.35 22.19
CA GLN A 127 2.45 -8.38 22.78
C GLN A 127 1.84 -9.75 22.56
N LEU A 128 2.68 -10.71 22.19
CA LEU A 128 2.29 -12.10 22.03
C LEU A 128 2.84 -12.94 23.22
N SER A 129 2.03 -13.86 23.71
CA SER A 129 2.51 -14.88 24.66
C SER A 129 3.57 -15.77 23.98
N ASP A 130 4.39 -16.44 24.76
CA ASP A 130 5.40 -17.37 24.27
C ASP A 130 4.81 -18.46 23.35
N GLN A 131 3.61 -18.91 23.63
CA GLN A 131 2.91 -19.89 22.80
C GLN A 131 2.56 -19.31 21.44
N LEU A 132 1.90 -18.15 21.39
CA LEU A 132 1.49 -17.50 20.14
C LEU A 132 2.70 -17.05 19.32
N MET A 133 3.76 -16.59 19.99
CA MET A 133 5.03 -16.28 19.34
C MET A 133 5.66 -17.54 18.70
N SER A 134 5.57 -18.69 19.37
CA SER A 134 6.05 -19.95 18.80
C SER A 134 5.29 -20.33 17.54
N GLU A 135 3.98 -20.15 17.51
CA GLU A 135 3.14 -20.37 16.31
C GLU A 135 3.56 -19.43 15.16
N LEU A 136 3.69 -18.13 15.45
CA LEU A 136 4.08 -17.12 14.45
C LEU A 136 5.46 -17.40 13.85
N VAL A 137 6.44 -17.70 14.69
CA VAL A 137 7.82 -18.03 14.21
C VAL A 137 7.81 -19.31 13.41
N HIS A 138 7.10 -20.36 13.85
CA HIS A 138 7.00 -21.59 13.08
C HIS A 138 6.37 -21.36 11.71
N PHE A 139 5.26 -20.64 11.67
CA PHE A 139 4.57 -20.27 10.45
C PHE A 139 5.46 -19.46 9.51
N PHE A 140 6.14 -18.44 10.03
CA PHE A 140 7.04 -17.57 9.27
C PHE A 140 8.11 -18.34 8.50
N PHE A 141 8.59 -19.45 9.07
CA PHE A 141 9.58 -20.32 8.45
C PHE A 141 8.98 -21.57 7.76
N THR A 142 7.68 -21.74 7.70
CA THR A 142 7.04 -22.83 6.95
C THR A 142 7.25 -22.63 5.45
N SER A 143 7.49 -23.71 4.67
CA SER A 143 7.70 -23.59 3.23
C SER A 143 6.39 -23.27 2.49
N ASP A 144 6.52 -22.65 1.31
CA ASP A 144 5.37 -22.20 0.52
C ASP A 144 4.49 -23.37 0.07
N GLU A 145 5.12 -24.51 -0.30
CA GLU A 145 4.42 -25.73 -0.71
C GLU A 145 3.55 -26.29 0.43
N GLN A 146 3.94 -26.09 1.70
CA GLN A 146 3.15 -26.55 2.84
C GLN A 146 1.95 -25.63 3.14
N LEU A 147 1.93 -24.42 2.59
CA LEU A 147 0.87 -23.44 2.77
C LEU A 147 -0.12 -23.42 1.60
N GLU A 148 0.24 -24.03 0.48
CA GLU A 148 -0.59 -24.06 -0.72
C GLU A 148 -2.00 -24.59 -0.41
N GLY A 149 -3.01 -23.81 -0.81
CA GLY A 149 -4.43 -24.16 -0.61
C GLY A 149 -4.96 -24.07 0.82
N LYS A 150 -4.16 -23.63 1.78
CA LYS A 150 -4.58 -23.45 3.18
C LYS A 150 -5.04 -22.03 3.45
N GLN A 151 -5.99 -21.92 4.39
CA GLN A 151 -6.38 -20.64 4.98
C GLN A 151 -5.57 -20.38 6.25
N VAL A 152 -5.49 -19.13 6.69
CA VAL A 152 -4.80 -18.74 7.95
C VAL A 152 -5.32 -19.55 9.14
N LYS A 153 -6.64 -19.71 9.26
CA LYS A 153 -7.30 -20.51 10.32
C LYS A 153 -6.95 -22.00 10.32
N ASP A 154 -6.42 -22.53 9.22
CA ASP A 154 -6.03 -23.95 9.09
C ASP A 154 -4.62 -24.19 9.62
N VAL A 155 -3.85 -23.13 9.87
CA VAL A 155 -2.43 -23.20 10.26
C VAL A 155 -2.13 -22.59 11.64
N PHE A 156 -3.04 -21.77 12.16
CA PHE A 156 -2.93 -21.17 13.47
C PHE A 156 -3.99 -21.70 14.45
N SER A 157 -3.70 -21.64 15.74
CA SER A 157 -4.67 -21.94 16.80
C SER A 157 -5.79 -20.90 16.86
N GLN A 158 -6.91 -21.27 17.53
CA GLN A 158 -8.00 -20.33 17.78
C GLN A 158 -7.51 -19.15 18.64
N ASP A 159 -6.67 -19.40 19.63
CA ASP A 159 -6.10 -18.35 20.50
C ASP A 159 -5.27 -17.33 19.67
N PHE A 160 -4.58 -17.77 18.62
CA PHE A 160 -3.87 -16.87 17.71
C PHE A 160 -4.86 -16.04 16.89
N MET A 161 -5.91 -16.66 16.34
CA MET A 161 -6.94 -15.98 15.54
C MET A 161 -7.73 -14.95 16.35
N GLU A 162 -7.81 -15.10 17.67
CA GLU A 162 -8.46 -14.16 18.61
C GLU A 162 -7.47 -13.17 19.25
N SER A 163 -6.20 -13.19 18.83
CA SER A 163 -5.19 -12.28 19.39
C SER A 163 -5.27 -10.87 18.80
N ASP A 164 -4.87 -9.87 19.59
CA ASP A 164 -4.76 -8.47 19.12
C ASP A 164 -3.82 -8.35 17.93
N PHE A 165 -2.78 -9.19 17.86
CA PHE A 165 -1.88 -9.23 16.73
C PHE A 165 -2.60 -9.62 15.44
N TYR A 166 -3.38 -10.72 15.45
CA TYR A 166 -4.10 -11.16 14.27
C TYR A 166 -5.13 -10.12 13.79
N TYR A 167 -5.93 -9.59 14.70
CA TYR A 167 -6.90 -8.55 14.37
C TYR A 167 -6.24 -7.31 13.77
N TYR A 168 -5.17 -6.83 14.38
CA TYR A 168 -4.43 -5.68 13.87
C TYR A 168 -3.82 -5.98 12.49
N TRP A 169 -3.19 -7.15 12.33
CA TRP A 169 -2.56 -7.53 11.07
C TRP A 169 -3.58 -7.74 9.95
N HIS A 170 -4.71 -8.40 10.25
CA HIS A 170 -5.81 -8.60 9.31
C HIS A 170 -6.48 -7.27 8.91
N ALA A 171 -6.58 -6.32 9.84
CA ALA A 171 -7.07 -4.98 9.53
C ALA A 171 -6.11 -4.18 8.63
N LEU A 172 -4.80 -4.44 8.68
CA LEU A 172 -3.83 -3.84 7.76
C LEU A 172 -3.79 -4.55 6.40
N PHE A 173 -3.85 -5.86 6.43
CA PHE A 173 -3.71 -6.74 5.28
C PHE A 173 -4.82 -7.80 5.31
N PRO A 174 -6.01 -7.49 4.74
CA PRO A 174 -7.17 -8.36 4.81
C PRO A 174 -7.03 -9.56 3.86
N VAL A 175 -6.15 -10.48 4.20
CA VAL A 175 -5.88 -11.72 3.47
C VAL A 175 -6.23 -12.94 4.30
N ASN A 176 -6.94 -13.88 3.71
CA ASN A 176 -7.41 -15.10 4.38
C ASN A 176 -6.59 -16.34 4.01
N ASP A 177 -5.93 -16.36 2.84
CA ASP A 177 -5.08 -17.47 2.47
C ASP A 177 -3.72 -17.42 3.17
N ALA A 178 -3.20 -18.59 3.56
CA ALA A 178 -1.99 -18.68 4.38
C ALA A 178 -0.72 -18.21 3.63
N TYR A 179 -0.67 -18.41 2.32
CA TYR A 179 0.49 -17.96 1.54
C TYR A 179 0.55 -16.43 1.49
N SER A 180 -0.55 -15.74 1.15
CA SER A 180 -0.62 -14.28 1.13
C SER A 180 -0.36 -13.68 2.51
N PHE A 181 -0.89 -14.29 3.58
CA PHE A 181 -0.60 -13.88 4.95
C PHE A 181 0.90 -13.96 5.27
N LYS A 182 1.58 -15.04 4.84
CA LYS A 182 3.03 -15.15 4.97
C LYS A 182 3.77 -14.09 4.17
N VAL A 183 3.34 -13.80 2.95
CA VAL A 183 3.91 -12.73 2.10
C VAL A 183 3.81 -11.38 2.81
N THR A 184 2.65 -11.04 3.37
CA THR A 184 2.50 -9.77 4.10
C THR A 184 3.41 -9.71 5.33
N LEU A 185 3.52 -10.79 6.10
CA LEU A 185 4.44 -10.86 7.24
C LEU A 185 5.90 -10.64 6.81
N HIS A 186 6.35 -11.35 5.78
CA HIS A 186 7.71 -11.20 5.28
C HIS A 186 8.00 -9.80 4.76
N ARG A 187 7.01 -9.18 4.10
CA ARG A 187 7.17 -7.89 3.44
C ARG A 187 7.03 -6.70 4.40
N TYR A 188 6.08 -6.77 5.34
CA TYR A 188 5.63 -5.60 6.09
C TYR A 188 5.82 -5.69 7.60
N MET A 189 6.36 -6.78 8.15
CA MET A 189 6.43 -6.95 9.60
C MET A 189 7.21 -5.82 10.32
N HIS A 190 8.16 -5.17 9.61
CA HIS A 190 8.90 -4.02 10.12
C HIS A 190 8.04 -2.79 10.42
N ILE A 191 6.81 -2.69 9.87
CA ILE A 191 5.88 -1.59 10.18
C ILE A 191 5.41 -1.60 11.64
N LEU A 192 5.55 -2.72 12.33
CA LEU A 192 5.31 -2.81 13.78
C LEU A 192 6.35 -2.04 14.61
N SER A 193 7.46 -1.64 14.00
CA SER A 193 8.43 -0.76 14.64
C SER A 193 7.97 0.70 14.60
N SER A 194 8.43 1.50 15.56
CA SER A 194 8.04 2.91 15.71
C SER A 194 8.34 3.82 14.51
N GLN A 195 9.08 3.35 13.51
CA GLN A 195 9.44 4.11 12.31
C GLN A 195 9.12 3.35 11.02
N GLY A 196 8.33 2.28 11.11
CA GLY A 196 8.03 1.43 9.96
C GLY A 196 7.05 2.05 8.96
N MET A 197 6.27 3.03 9.42
CA MET A 197 5.27 3.74 8.62
C MET A 197 5.62 5.22 8.53
N ILE A 198 5.31 5.82 7.40
CA ILE A 198 5.37 7.27 7.19
C ILE A 198 4.08 7.76 6.56
N SER A 199 3.71 9.00 6.84
CA SER A 199 2.53 9.63 6.26
C SER A 199 2.93 10.83 5.41
N PRO A 200 2.19 11.13 4.33
CA PRO A 200 2.33 12.39 3.62
C PRO A 200 1.80 13.55 4.48
N LYS A 201 1.98 14.77 3.98
CA LYS A 201 1.51 15.99 4.67
C LYS A 201 -0.01 16.05 4.74
N TYR A 202 -0.67 15.75 3.63
CA TYR A 202 -2.11 15.65 3.47
C TYR A 202 -2.47 14.23 3.02
N CYS A 203 -3.69 13.98 2.58
CA CYS A 203 -4.07 12.70 2.01
C CYS A 203 -3.16 12.29 0.82
N ILE A 204 -3.15 11.00 0.52
CA ILE A 204 -2.34 10.46 -0.59
C ILE A 204 -2.70 11.14 -1.92
N TYR A 205 -3.98 11.43 -2.14
CA TYR A 205 -4.41 12.11 -3.37
C TYR A 205 -3.72 13.47 -3.52
N GLU A 206 -3.81 14.33 -2.51
CA GLU A 206 -3.26 15.70 -2.58
C GLU A 206 -1.73 15.73 -2.52
N SER A 207 -1.12 14.83 -1.76
CA SER A 207 0.34 14.86 -1.54
C SER A 207 1.16 14.04 -2.54
N VAL A 208 0.52 13.06 -3.22
CA VAL A 208 1.22 12.14 -4.13
C VAL A 208 0.64 12.19 -5.53
N ILE A 209 -0.70 12.04 -5.66
CA ILE A 209 -1.33 11.88 -6.98
C ILE A 209 -1.39 13.21 -7.72
N VAL A 210 -1.83 14.29 -7.06
CA VAL A 210 -1.89 15.62 -7.69
C VAL A 210 -0.51 16.08 -8.21
N PRO A 211 0.60 15.98 -7.45
CA PRO A 211 1.93 16.26 -7.98
C PRO A 211 2.32 15.45 -9.22
N ILE A 212 1.93 14.16 -9.27
CA ILE A 212 2.15 13.31 -10.45
C ILE A 212 1.35 13.83 -11.64
N ILE A 213 0.08 14.17 -11.45
CA ILE A 213 -0.77 14.73 -12.52
C ILE A 213 -0.15 16.02 -13.06
N GLU A 214 0.22 16.97 -12.19
CA GLU A 214 0.84 18.23 -12.60
C GLU A 214 2.19 17.99 -13.34
N TYR A 215 2.97 17.00 -12.88
CA TYR A 215 4.19 16.60 -13.58
C TYR A 215 3.91 16.07 -15.00
N LEU A 216 2.90 15.23 -15.18
CA LEU A 216 2.51 14.69 -16.48
C LEU A 216 1.98 15.78 -17.42
N GLU A 217 1.13 16.68 -16.91
CA GLU A 217 0.60 17.83 -17.67
C GLU A 217 1.72 18.78 -18.13
N ALA A 218 2.67 19.07 -17.23
CA ALA A 218 3.84 19.90 -17.54
C ALA A 218 4.74 19.28 -18.63
N HIS A 219 4.70 17.96 -18.79
CA HIS A 219 5.40 17.24 -19.85
C HIS A 219 4.55 16.97 -21.08
N HIS A 220 3.33 17.53 -21.14
CA HIS A 220 2.42 17.44 -22.29
C HIS A 220 1.89 16.01 -22.56
N VAL A 221 1.69 15.21 -21.52
CA VAL A 221 0.97 13.93 -21.63
C VAL A 221 -0.49 14.21 -21.99
N VAL A 222 -1.05 13.42 -22.89
CA VAL A 222 -2.39 13.64 -23.44
C VAL A 222 -3.41 12.80 -22.67
N PHE A 223 -4.42 13.44 -22.10
CA PHE A 223 -5.51 12.79 -21.37
C PHE A 223 -6.79 12.80 -22.20
N HIS A 224 -7.41 11.64 -22.36
CA HIS A 224 -8.67 11.44 -23.08
C HIS A 224 -9.73 10.96 -22.08
N PHE A 225 -10.41 11.89 -21.44
CA PHE A 225 -11.55 11.61 -20.56
C PHE A 225 -12.85 11.41 -21.34
N ASN A 226 -13.90 10.89 -20.67
CA ASN A 226 -15.19 10.55 -21.30
C ASN A 226 -15.02 9.63 -22.50
N THR A 227 -14.00 8.77 -22.49
CA THR A 227 -13.64 7.89 -23.59
C THR A 227 -13.55 6.45 -23.09
N GLU A 228 -14.56 5.66 -23.37
CA GLU A 228 -14.64 4.25 -22.98
C GLU A 228 -13.87 3.37 -23.97
N VAL A 229 -13.00 2.50 -23.48
CA VAL A 229 -12.40 1.45 -24.32
C VAL A 229 -13.32 0.25 -24.31
N THR A 230 -13.88 -0.08 -25.46
CA THR A 230 -14.91 -1.14 -25.61
C THR A 230 -14.31 -2.48 -26.02
N HIS A 231 -13.19 -2.47 -26.72
CA HIS A 231 -12.55 -3.68 -27.23
C HIS A 231 -11.05 -3.51 -27.43
N VAL A 232 -10.27 -4.59 -27.22
CA VAL A 232 -8.84 -4.66 -27.56
C VAL A 232 -8.64 -5.92 -28.42
N GLU A 233 -8.04 -5.76 -29.61
CA GLU A 233 -7.72 -6.84 -30.51
C GLU A 233 -6.28 -7.31 -30.27
N ILE A 234 -6.13 -8.60 -29.99
CA ILE A 234 -4.82 -9.23 -29.78
C ILE A 234 -4.73 -10.44 -30.69
N GLU A 235 -3.74 -10.43 -31.59
CA GLU A 235 -3.44 -11.52 -32.51
C GLU A 235 -1.98 -11.94 -32.36
N ASP A 236 -1.70 -13.22 -32.34
CA ASP A 236 -0.33 -13.78 -32.25
C ASP A 236 0.55 -13.13 -31.15
N ASN A 237 -0.03 -12.81 -29.98
CA ASN A 237 0.62 -12.16 -28.86
C ASN A 237 1.06 -10.69 -29.13
N GLU A 238 0.41 -10.02 -30.08
CA GLU A 238 0.59 -8.62 -30.41
C GLU A 238 -0.78 -7.92 -30.40
N ALA A 239 -0.87 -6.74 -29.77
CA ALA A 239 -2.07 -5.91 -29.84
C ALA A 239 -2.08 -5.19 -31.19
N THR A 240 -3.13 -5.40 -31.97
CA THR A 240 -3.25 -4.89 -33.34
C THR A 240 -4.15 -3.67 -33.44
N ALA A 241 -5.16 -3.57 -32.59
CA ALA A 241 -6.06 -2.43 -32.53
C ALA A 241 -6.78 -2.35 -31.19
N PHE A 242 -7.38 -1.21 -30.89
CA PHE A 242 -8.38 -1.07 -29.82
C PHE A 242 -9.48 -0.12 -30.24
N THR A 243 -10.69 -0.34 -29.74
CA THR A 243 -11.87 0.48 -30.07
C THR A 243 -12.25 1.34 -28.88
N ILE A 244 -12.42 2.63 -29.14
CA ILE A 244 -12.88 3.64 -28.19
C ILE A 244 -14.28 4.10 -28.53
N LYS A 245 -15.01 4.55 -27.51
CA LYS A 245 -16.31 5.18 -27.64
C LYS A 245 -16.31 6.49 -26.88
N SER A 246 -16.54 7.58 -27.58
CA SER A 246 -16.65 8.93 -27.02
C SER A 246 -17.84 9.65 -27.66
N GLU A 247 -18.65 10.35 -26.84
CA GLU A 247 -19.85 11.07 -27.29
C GLU A 247 -20.83 10.22 -28.15
N GLY A 248 -20.86 8.89 -27.90
CA GLY A 248 -21.71 7.95 -28.64
C GLY A 248 -21.18 7.51 -30.00
N MET A 249 -20.01 7.97 -30.41
CA MET A 249 -19.29 7.52 -31.60
C MET A 249 -18.23 6.51 -31.24
N GLU A 250 -18.11 5.48 -32.07
CA GLU A 250 -17.05 4.48 -31.96
C GLU A 250 -15.96 4.71 -32.98
N GLU A 251 -14.72 4.60 -32.56
CA GLU A 251 -13.53 4.71 -33.40
C GLU A 251 -12.57 3.58 -33.07
N THR A 252 -12.04 2.93 -34.10
CA THR A 252 -10.99 1.90 -33.92
C THR A 252 -9.63 2.53 -34.26
N ILE A 253 -8.70 2.38 -33.33
CA ILE A 253 -7.32 2.85 -33.44
C ILE A 253 -6.45 1.65 -33.80
N ASP A 254 -5.93 1.63 -35.02
CA ASP A 254 -4.97 0.63 -35.47
C ASP A 254 -3.60 0.86 -34.81
N LEU A 255 -3.02 -0.17 -34.23
CA LEU A 255 -1.70 -0.11 -33.62
C LEU A 255 -0.63 -0.56 -34.61
N THR A 256 0.46 0.18 -34.65
CA THR A 256 1.66 -0.25 -35.37
C THR A 256 2.58 -1.06 -34.47
N LYS A 257 3.53 -1.79 -35.02
CA LYS A 257 4.55 -2.54 -34.24
C LYS A 257 5.43 -1.65 -33.33
N HIS A 258 5.31 -0.34 -33.43
CA HIS A 258 6.02 0.63 -32.61
C HIS A 258 5.13 1.19 -31.50
N ASP A 259 3.81 1.00 -31.58
CA ASP A 259 2.89 1.47 -30.55
C ASP A 259 2.86 0.50 -29.37
N LEU A 260 2.75 1.05 -28.17
CA LEU A 260 2.72 0.30 -26.92
C LEU A 260 1.34 0.44 -26.29
N LEU A 261 0.80 -0.67 -25.78
CA LEU A 261 -0.48 -0.68 -25.11
C LEU A 261 -0.31 -1.16 -23.66
N PHE A 262 -0.78 -0.36 -22.72
CA PHE A 262 -0.81 -0.70 -21.28
C PHE A 262 -2.27 -0.85 -20.86
N ILE A 263 -2.62 -2.03 -20.38
CA ILE A 263 -3.99 -2.41 -20.03
C ILE A 263 -4.08 -2.46 -18.50
N HIS A 264 -4.80 -1.51 -17.92
CA HIS A 264 -5.07 -1.55 -16.50
C HIS A 264 -6.01 -2.71 -16.17
N THR A 265 -5.63 -3.48 -15.15
CA THR A 265 -6.44 -4.56 -14.61
C THR A 265 -6.67 -4.34 -13.13
N SER A 266 -7.94 -4.21 -12.78
CA SER A 266 -8.39 -4.29 -11.39
C SER A 266 -9.10 -5.62 -11.21
N GLN A 267 -8.91 -6.28 -10.09
CA GLN A 267 -9.74 -7.44 -9.76
C GLN A 267 -10.28 -7.34 -8.35
N SER A 268 -11.54 -7.72 -8.29
CA SER A 268 -12.36 -7.61 -7.13
C SER A 268 -13.15 -8.88 -6.89
N LYS A 269 -12.95 -9.53 -5.73
CA LYS A 269 -13.88 -10.53 -5.19
C LYS A 269 -14.40 -10.17 -3.81
N ASP A 270 -13.63 -9.46 -3.00
CA ASP A 270 -14.04 -9.06 -1.65
C ASP A 270 -14.22 -7.55 -1.59
N SER A 271 -15.36 -7.09 -1.12
CA SER A 271 -15.66 -5.67 -1.03
C SER A 271 -15.22 -5.14 0.34
N ILE A 272 -14.29 -4.20 0.35
CA ILE A 272 -13.97 -3.41 1.53
C ILE A 272 -14.65 -2.05 1.38
N ALA A 273 -15.46 -1.66 2.35
CA ALA A 273 -16.03 -0.33 2.36
C ALA A 273 -15.08 0.65 3.06
N HIS A 274 -14.81 1.75 2.40
CA HIS A 274 -14.02 2.85 2.93
C HIS A 274 -14.92 4.07 3.17
N VAL A 275 -14.82 4.65 4.35
CA VAL A 275 -15.65 5.79 4.75
C VAL A 275 -14.79 6.85 5.41
N VAL A 276 -14.97 8.08 5.00
CA VAL A 276 -14.36 9.26 5.62
C VAL A 276 -15.38 9.94 6.52
N ILE A 277 -15.07 10.08 7.79
CA ILE A 277 -15.87 10.83 8.75
C ILE A 277 -15.15 12.14 9.03
N THR A 278 -15.82 13.26 8.84
CA THR A 278 -15.34 14.59 9.22
C THR A 278 -16.18 15.13 10.36
N THR A 279 -15.59 15.42 11.49
CA THR A 279 -16.29 15.95 12.65
C THR A 279 -15.65 17.21 13.19
N HIS A 280 -16.50 18.16 13.61
CA HIS A 280 -16.13 19.32 14.41
C HIS A 280 -16.87 19.34 15.76
N ASP A 281 -17.53 18.23 16.11
CA ASP A 281 -18.26 18.12 17.36
C ASP A 281 -17.28 17.90 18.53
N GLU A 282 -17.27 18.89 19.46
CA GLU A 282 -16.37 18.87 20.61
C GLU A 282 -16.58 17.65 21.51
N LYS A 283 -17.80 17.07 21.55
CA LYS A 283 -18.07 15.88 22.35
C LYS A 283 -17.39 14.65 21.75
N ILE A 284 -17.46 14.46 20.43
CA ILE A 284 -16.76 13.37 19.76
C ILE A 284 -15.25 13.56 19.91
N ILE A 285 -14.72 14.73 19.66
CA ILE A 285 -13.29 15.04 19.83
C ILE A 285 -12.85 14.75 21.28
N HIS A 286 -13.67 15.13 22.27
CA HIS A 286 -13.39 14.81 23.66
C HIS A 286 -13.39 13.31 23.97
N TYR A 287 -14.33 12.54 23.40
CA TYR A 287 -14.31 11.08 23.50
C TYR A 287 -13.05 10.47 22.89
N LEU A 288 -12.68 10.92 21.70
CA LEU A 288 -11.47 10.45 21.04
C LEU A 288 -10.20 10.74 21.86
N ARG A 289 -10.10 11.94 22.46
CA ARG A 289 -9.00 12.28 23.38
C ARG A 289 -8.94 11.32 24.57
N ASN A 290 -10.09 10.95 25.14
CA ASN A 290 -10.14 10.04 26.28
C ASN A 290 -9.77 8.60 25.92
N ILE A 291 -10.17 8.11 24.75
CA ILE A 291 -9.88 6.76 24.27
C ILE A 291 -8.41 6.64 23.87
N LEU A 292 -7.90 7.58 23.08
CA LEU A 292 -6.58 7.53 22.51
C LEU A 292 -5.48 8.10 23.42
N GLN A 293 -5.86 8.89 24.46
CA GLN A 293 -4.94 9.64 25.33
C GLN A 293 -4.02 10.60 24.57
N ILE A 294 -4.50 11.13 23.42
CA ILE A 294 -3.80 12.07 22.52
C ILE A 294 -4.80 13.13 22.03
N ASP A 295 -4.31 14.26 21.53
CA ASP A 295 -5.17 15.27 20.93
C ASP A 295 -5.34 15.02 19.42
N PRO A 296 -6.55 14.61 18.97
CA PRO A 296 -6.81 14.33 17.56
C PRO A 296 -6.73 15.55 16.62
N LEU A 297 -6.52 16.74 17.15
CA LEU A 297 -6.34 17.98 16.38
C LEU A 297 -4.89 18.48 16.42
N SER A 298 -3.96 17.79 17.08
CA SER A 298 -2.60 18.26 17.30
C SER A 298 -1.75 18.38 16.03
N GLY A 299 -2.17 17.75 14.94
CA GLY A 299 -1.38 17.63 13.71
C GLY A 299 -0.24 16.59 13.80
N GLU A 300 -0.01 15.99 14.97
CA GLU A 300 0.88 14.83 15.12
C GLU A 300 0.18 13.56 14.59
N ASP A 301 0.97 12.57 14.20
CA ASP A 301 0.41 11.28 13.83
C ASP A 301 -0.16 10.56 15.04
N ILE A 302 -1.42 10.24 14.95
CA ILE A 302 -2.23 9.99 16.13
C ILE A 302 -2.37 8.50 16.38
N THR A 303 -2.70 7.71 15.37
CA THR A 303 -2.91 6.28 15.59
C THR A 303 -1.71 5.42 15.16
N GLY A 304 -0.89 5.90 14.25
CA GLY A 304 0.28 5.17 13.75
C GLY A 304 -0.09 3.83 13.09
N GLY A 305 -1.30 3.74 12.56
CA GLY A 305 -1.87 2.53 11.97
C GLY A 305 -3.38 2.50 12.12
N VAL A 306 -3.95 1.31 12.03
CA VAL A 306 -5.40 1.07 12.18
C VAL A 306 -5.74 0.60 13.59
N ILE A 307 -6.94 0.90 14.05
CA ILE A 307 -7.51 0.39 15.30
C ILE A 307 -8.65 -0.57 14.92
N PRO A 308 -8.48 -1.88 15.06
CA PRO A 308 -9.54 -2.84 14.78
C PRO A 308 -10.61 -2.80 15.88
N ILE A 309 -11.85 -3.06 15.47
CA ILE A 309 -12.99 -3.28 16.36
C ILE A 309 -13.39 -4.76 16.25
N ASN A 310 -12.82 -5.57 17.12
CA ASN A 310 -12.89 -7.03 17.08
C ASN A 310 -14.32 -7.58 17.16
N GLU A 311 -15.22 -6.87 17.83
CA GLU A 311 -16.61 -7.29 18.06
C GLU A 311 -17.58 -6.82 16.97
N SER A 312 -17.13 -6.05 15.97
CA SER A 312 -17.99 -5.52 14.92
C SER A 312 -18.35 -6.59 13.88
N ALA A 313 -19.63 -6.76 13.60
CA ALA A 313 -20.10 -7.62 12.52
C ALA A 313 -19.58 -7.18 11.14
N TRP A 314 -19.35 -5.90 10.94
CA TRP A 314 -18.74 -5.35 9.72
C TRP A 314 -17.20 -5.47 9.71
N GLU A 315 -16.61 -6.00 10.78
CA GLU A 315 -15.16 -5.99 11.02
C GLU A 315 -14.59 -4.59 10.79
N LEU A 316 -15.16 -3.62 11.52
CA LEU A 316 -14.76 -2.23 11.44
C LEU A 316 -13.32 -2.06 11.95
N ASN A 317 -12.57 -1.27 11.22
CA ASN A 317 -11.32 -0.72 11.70
C ASN A 317 -11.26 0.77 11.35
N TRP A 318 -10.51 1.56 12.11
CA TRP A 318 -10.46 2.99 11.93
C TRP A 318 -9.08 3.56 12.24
N THR A 319 -8.82 4.73 11.72
CA THR A 319 -7.59 5.48 12.00
C THR A 319 -7.88 6.98 11.99
N ILE A 320 -7.13 7.73 12.79
CA ILE A 320 -7.02 9.17 12.65
C ILE A 320 -5.68 9.43 11.97
N PRO A 321 -5.67 9.82 10.70
CA PRO A 321 -4.45 10.18 9.99
C PRO A 321 -3.87 11.49 10.52
N ARG A 322 -2.72 11.91 10.00
CA ARG A 322 -2.15 13.24 10.27
C ARG A 322 -3.17 14.32 9.95
N GLN A 323 -3.32 15.29 10.85
CA GLN A 323 -4.20 16.44 10.64
C GLN A 323 -3.36 17.70 10.34
N PRO A 324 -3.82 18.60 9.45
CA PRO A 324 -5.00 18.46 8.61
C PRO A 324 -4.81 17.34 7.56
N TYR A 325 -5.84 16.52 7.35
CA TYR A 325 -5.80 15.44 6.36
C TYR A 325 -6.02 15.96 4.93
N TYR A 326 -6.84 17.01 4.81
CA TYR A 326 -7.03 17.73 3.55
C TYR A 326 -6.46 19.14 3.63
N LYS A 327 -5.90 19.63 2.53
CA LYS A 327 -5.28 20.96 2.43
C LYS A 327 -6.24 22.10 2.86
N ASN A 328 -7.52 21.95 2.55
CA ASN A 328 -8.55 22.93 2.87
C ASN A 328 -9.35 22.60 4.14
N GLN A 329 -8.90 21.66 4.96
CA GLN A 329 -9.54 21.27 6.21
C GLN A 329 -9.48 22.44 7.22
N LYS A 330 -10.59 22.65 7.96
CA LYS A 330 -10.62 23.69 9.00
C LYS A 330 -9.88 23.23 10.25
N GLU A 331 -9.32 24.19 10.99
CA GLU A 331 -8.51 23.92 12.19
C GLU A 331 -9.23 23.13 13.29
N ASN A 332 -10.57 23.25 13.37
CA ASN A 332 -11.38 22.54 14.36
C ASN A 332 -12.04 21.27 13.82
N GLU A 333 -11.72 20.85 12.64
CA GLU A 333 -12.20 19.59 12.05
C GLU A 333 -11.21 18.47 12.31
N CYS A 334 -11.74 17.28 12.63
CA CYS A 334 -10.99 16.02 12.69
C CYS A 334 -11.50 15.07 11.62
N VAL A 335 -10.61 14.54 10.83
CA VAL A 335 -10.91 13.50 9.84
C VAL A 335 -10.56 12.14 10.44
N ILE A 336 -11.50 11.21 10.33
CA ILE A 336 -11.37 9.82 10.73
C ILE A 336 -11.62 8.95 9.50
N LEU A 337 -10.74 8.00 9.24
CA LEU A 337 -10.90 7.00 8.19
C LEU A 337 -11.43 5.73 8.82
N LEU A 338 -12.52 5.20 8.27
CA LEU A 338 -13.19 4.00 8.74
C LEU A 338 -13.30 3.00 7.61
N HIS A 339 -13.02 1.74 7.89
CA HIS A 339 -13.10 0.65 6.92
C HIS A 339 -13.97 -0.48 7.49
N GLY A 340 -14.76 -1.10 6.63
CA GLY A 340 -15.47 -2.33 6.93
C GLY A 340 -14.97 -3.44 6.04
N LEU A 341 -14.45 -4.53 6.63
CA LEU A 341 -13.92 -5.68 5.88
C LEU A 341 -15.05 -6.63 5.45
N HIS A 342 -16.21 -6.55 6.10
CA HIS A 342 -17.43 -7.30 5.76
C HIS A 342 -18.63 -6.37 5.60
N PRO A 343 -18.60 -5.45 4.63
CA PRO A 343 -19.64 -4.43 4.47
C PRO A 343 -21.00 -4.98 4.07
N GLU A 344 -21.06 -6.24 3.60
CA GLU A 344 -22.27 -6.96 3.24
C GLU A 344 -23.04 -7.52 4.44
N LYS A 345 -22.39 -7.70 5.60
CA LYS A 345 -23.02 -8.21 6.81
C LYS A 345 -23.96 -7.17 7.43
N THR A 346 -24.93 -7.63 8.20
CA THR A 346 -25.79 -6.75 9.01
C THR A 346 -25.01 -6.24 10.21
N GLY A 347 -25.05 -4.92 10.49
CA GLY A 347 -24.39 -4.31 11.61
C GLY A 347 -24.99 -4.69 12.96
N ASP A 348 -24.29 -4.36 14.04
CA ASP A 348 -24.71 -4.70 15.41
C ASP A 348 -25.69 -3.65 16.00
N TYR A 349 -25.55 -2.38 15.62
CA TYR A 349 -26.43 -1.27 16.00
C TYR A 349 -27.36 -0.89 14.87
N VAL A 350 -26.84 -0.84 13.64
CA VAL A 350 -27.58 -0.55 12.42
C VAL A 350 -28.02 -1.86 11.79
N GLU A 351 -29.33 -2.17 11.85
CA GLU A 351 -29.92 -3.44 11.40
C GLU A 351 -29.96 -3.57 9.85
N LYS A 352 -28.85 -3.26 9.16
CA LYS A 352 -28.65 -3.42 7.71
C LYS A 352 -27.17 -3.50 7.36
N SER A 353 -26.87 -3.80 6.10
CA SER A 353 -25.47 -3.85 5.63
C SER A 353 -24.86 -2.44 5.59
N MET A 354 -23.52 -2.36 5.68
CA MET A 354 -22.79 -1.12 5.54
C MET A 354 -23.00 -0.50 4.15
N LEU A 355 -23.09 -1.36 3.11
CA LEU A 355 -23.32 -0.92 1.73
C LEU A 355 -24.67 -0.24 1.51
N GLU A 356 -25.70 -0.63 2.30
CA GLU A 356 -27.04 -0.02 2.25
C GLU A 356 -27.21 1.12 3.22
N SER A 357 -26.20 1.35 4.08
CA SER A 357 -26.26 2.36 5.13
C SER A 357 -25.85 3.73 4.62
N LYS A 358 -26.50 4.77 5.15
CA LYS A 358 -26.10 6.15 4.93
C LYS A 358 -24.92 6.49 5.85
N GLY A 359 -24.17 7.52 5.50
CA GLY A 359 -23.01 7.90 6.26
C GLY A 359 -23.22 8.14 7.74
N TYR A 360 -24.32 8.80 8.13
CA TYR A 360 -24.63 8.98 9.53
C TYR A 360 -24.97 7.68 10.27
N GLU A 361 -25.48 6.66 9.57
CA GLU A 361 -25.75 5.33 10.12
C GLU A 361 -24.44 4.57 10.34
N ILE A 362 -23.50 4.66 9.40
CA ILE A 362 -22.17 4.08 9.55
C ILE A 362 -21.43 4.76 10.71
N CYS A 363 -21.54 6.09 10.82
CA CYS A 363 -21.01 6.80 11.96
C CYS A 363 -21.65 6.34 13.29
N ALA A 364 -22.96 6.07 13.29
CA ALA A 364 -23.67 5.59 14.47
C ALA A 364 -23.18 4.20 14.90
N GLU A 365 -22.98 3.28 13.96
CA GLU A 365 -22.39 1.96 14.23
C GLU A 365 -21.01 2.07 14.87
N TRP A 366 -20.14 2.92 14.29
CA TRP A 366 -18.81 3.17 14.83
C TRP A 366 -18.85 3.75 16.25
N LEU A 367 -19.72 4.75 16.51
CA LEU A 367 -19.89 5.35 17.83
C LEU A 367 -20.42 4.34 18.87
N TYR A 368 -21.30 3.42 18.44
CA TYR A 368 -21.78 2.33 19.28
C TYR A 368 -20.62 1.45 19.78
N HIS A 369 -19.76 1.03 18.88
CA HIS A 369 -18.57 0.22 19.22
C HIS A 369 -17.51 1.00 20.05
N LEU A 370 -17.49 2.31 19.98
CA LEU A 370 -16.68 3.14 20.88
C LEU A 370 -17.25 3.25 22.30
N GLY A 371 -18.41 2.65 22.54
CA GLY A 371 -19.08 2.69 23.86
C GLY A 371 -19.81 4.00 24.14
N ILE A 372 -20.16 4.77 23.09
CA ILE A 372 -20.97 5.97 23.26
C ILE A 372 -22.37 5.58 23.72
N PRO A 373 -22.95 6.25 24.75
CA PRO A 373 -24.31 5.96 25.19
C PRO A 373 -25.33 6.09 24.07
N GLN A 374 -26.21 5.09 23.91
CA GLN A 374 -27.16 4.98 22.80
C GLN A 374 -28.07 6.19 22.63
N ASP A 375 -28.45 6.83 23.74
CA ASP A 375 -29.28 8.07 23.76
C ASP A 375 -28.57 9.27 23.09
N LYS A 376 -27.24 9.22 22.93
CA LYS A 376 -26.43 10.27 22.33
C LYS A 376 -25.99 9.94 20.90
N ILE A 377 -25.96 8.67 20.49
CA ILE A 377 -25.44 8.25 19.20
C ILE A 377 -26.12 8.99 18.05
N ASN A 378 -27.45 9.03 18.02
CA ASN A 378 -28.18 9.65 16.93
C ASN A 378 -27.91 11.16 16.78
N GLU A 379 -27.77 11.88 17.90
CA GLU A 379 -27.41 13.30 17.88
C GLU A 379 -26.02 13.50 17.30
N LEU A 380 -25.04 12.73 17.78
CA LEU A 380 -23.63 12.86 17.39
C LEU A 380 -23.37 12.40 15.95
N SER A 381 -24.01 11.33 15.51
CA SER A 381 -23.82 10.79 14.16
C SER A 381 -24.34 11.73 13.06
N LEU A 382 -25.47 12.40 13.30
CA LEU A 382 -26.04 13.36 12.35
C LEU A 382 -25.15 14.61 12.14
N MET A 383 -24.35 14.96 13.15
CA MET A 383 -23.50 16.15 13.12
C MET A 383 -22.15 15.92 12.40
N SER A 384 -21.78 14.67 12.12
CA SER A 384 -20.40 14.29 11.85
C SER A 384 -20.15 13.61 10.49
N ALA A 385 -21.19 13.36 9.70
CA ALA A 385 -21.01 12.46 8.57
C ALA A 385 -21.00 13.16 7.22
N SER A 386 -19.85 13.18 6.58
CA SER A 386 -19.76 13.15 5.12
C SER A 386 -19.17 11.81 4.71
N THR A 387 -19.87 11.06 3.87
CA THR A 387 -19.41 9.74 3.46
C THR A 387 -19.25 9.69 1.97
N VAL A 388 -18.12 9.16 1.55
CA VAL A 388 -17.97 8.61 0.20
C VAL A 388 -17.74 7.11 0.39
N PRO A 389 -18.72 6.25 0.15
CA PRO A 389 -18.47 4.82 0.15
C PRO A 389 -17.56 4.51 -1.03
N TYR A 390 -16.39 4.01 -0.74
CA TYR A 390 -15.46 3.49 -1.72
C TYR A 390 -15.32 1.98 -1.49
N THR A 391 -15.62 1.19 -2.50
CA THR A 391 -15.41 -0.25 -2.45
C THR A 391 -14.09 -0.57 -3.11
N HIS A 392 -13.14 -1.03 -2.31
CA HIS A 392 -11.90 -1.63 -2.80
C HIS A 392 -12.03 -3.14 -2.74
N THR A 393 -11.47 -3.78 -3.72
CA THR A 393 -11.54 -5.21 -3.80
C THR A 393 -10.18 -5.72 -4.23
N SER A 394 -9.58 -6.59 -3.42
CA SER A 394 -8.31 -7.20 -3.76
C SER A 394 -8.46 -8.71 -3.86
N THR A 395 -8.15 -9.27 -5.01
CA THR A 395 -7.92 -10.70 -5.16
C THR A 395 -6.78 -10.96 -6.14
N TYR A 396 -5.99 -12.00 -5.83
CA TYR A 396 -5.01 -12.52 -6.77
C TYR A 396 -5.66 -12.87 -8.08
N CYS A 397 -5.11 -12.34 -9.16
CA CYS A 397 -5.52 -12.64 -10.51
C CYS A 397 -4.70 -13.78 -11.10
N GLU A 398 -5.28 -14.43 -12.11
CA GLU A 398 -4.51 -15.28 -13.02
C GLU A 398 -3.37 -14.45 -13.63
N ALA A 399 -2.18 -15.08 -13.76
CA ALA A 399 -1.02 -14.42 -14.31
C ALA A 399 -1.31 -13.92 -15.74
N HIS A 400 -1.46 -12.63 -15.91
CA HIS A 400 -1.53 -12.02 -17.23
C HIS A 400 -0.12 -12.07 -17.86
N VAL A 401 -0.04 -12.64 -19.04
CA VAL A 401 1.21 -12.71 -19.80
C VAL A 401 1.30 -11.48 -20.69
N ASN A 402 2.35 -10.70 -20.54
CA ASN A 402 2.62 -9.57 -21.43
C ASN A 402 2.92 -10.05 -22.86
N GLY A 403 2.46 -9.30 -23.85
CA GLY A 403 2.72 -9.55 -25.25
C GLY A 403 3.96 -8.84 -25.77
N LEU A 404 4.05 -8.78 -27.11
CA LEU A 404 5.18 -8.16 -27.79
C LEU A 404 5.19 -6.63 -27.66
N ASN A 405 3.99 -6.03 -27.70
CA ASN A 405 3.77 -4.58 -27.66
C ASN A 405 2.71 -4.14 -26.63
N TYR A 406 2.22 -5.08 -25.81
CA TYR A 406 1.27 -4.78 -24.74
C TYR A 406 1.68 -5.38 -23.40
N ALA A 407 1.28 -4.73 -22.34
CA ALA A 407 1.49 -5.22 -20.96
C ALA A 407 0.29 -4.89 -20.07
N TYR A 408 0.08 -5.75 -19.10
CA TYR A 408 -0.91 -5.53 -18.04
C TYR A 408 -0.25 -4.78 -16.87
N ILE A 409 -1.00 -3.88 -16.25
CA ILE A 409 -0.61 -3.08 -15.08
C ILE A 409 -1.73 -3.10 -14.04
N GLY A 410 -1.44 -2.78 -12.80
CA GLY A 410 -2.43 -2.66 -11.73
C GLY A 410 -2.51 -3.88 -10.81
N GLU A 411 -3.52 -3.90 -9.97
CA GLU A 411 -3.71 -4.92 -8.92
C GLU A 411 -3.91 -6.33 -9.48
N GLY A 412 -4.47 -6.45 -10.69
CA GLY A 412 -4.71 -7.71 -11.36
C GLY A 412 -3.46 -8.41 -11.92
N VAL A 413 -2.31 -7.78 -11.88
CA VAL A 413 -1.04 -8.39 -12.29
C VAL A 413 -0.46 -9.20 -11.13
N SER A 414 -0.11 -10.46 -11.33
CA SER A 414 0.52 -11.28 -10.28
C SER A 414 2.03 -11.03 -10.25
N LEU A 415 2.53 -10.54 -9.13
CA LEU A 415 3.96 -10.48 -8.82
C LEU A 415 4.25 -11.40 -7.63
N PRO A 416 5.23 -12.31 -7.75
CA PRO A 416 5.55 -13.23 -6.67
C PRO A 416 6.13 -12.49 -5.45
N TYR A 417 5.75 -12.93 -4.26
CA TYR A 417 6.24 -12.42 -2.96
C TYR A 417 5.89 -10.97 -2.67
N GLU A 418 4.82 -10.43 -3.27
CA GLU A 418 4.33 -9.08 -3.02
C GLU A 418 2.83 -9.04 -2.74
N TYR A 419 2.38 -8.00 -2.04
CA TYR A 419 0.97 -7.79 -1.68
C TYR A 419 0.33 -6.76 -2.61
N PRO A 420 -0.72 -7.11 -3.38
CA PRO A 420 -1.33 -6.25 -4.39
C PRO A 420 -1.94 -4.95 -3.87
N GLY A 421 -2.37 -4.91 -2.61
CA GLY A 421 -3.03 -3.74 -2.01
C GLY A 421 -2.12 -2.58 -1.63
N SER A 422 -0.84 -2.57 -2.02
CA SER A 422 0.08 -1.47 -1.67
C SER A 422 0.40 -0.58 -2.87
N LEU A 423 0.60 0.74 -2.61
CA LEU A 423 1.05 1.66 -3.65
C LEU A 423 2.39 1.22 -4.28
N ASP A 424 3.28 0.66 -3.46
CA ASP A 424 4.59 0.21 -3.93
C ASP A 424 4.47 -0.95 -4.94
N TYR A 425 3.51 -1.87 -4.72
CA TYR A 425 3.18 -2.93 -5.67
C TYR A 425 2.68 -2.36 -7.00
N LEU A 426 1.77 -1.40 -6.95
CA LEU A 426 1.22 -0.76 -8.16
C LEU A 426 2.33 -0.10 -8.98
N VAL A 427 3.26 0.58 -8.32
CA VAL A 427 4.44 1.16 -8.98
C VAL A 427 5.35 0.08 -9.57
N HIS A 428 5.52 -1.06 -8.88
CA HIS A 428 6.32 -2.18 -9.40
C HIS A 428 5.71 -2.77 -10.67
N THR A 429 4.39 -2.97 -10.72
CA THR A 429 3.72 -3.45 -11.94
C THR A 429 3.96 -2.52 -13.12
N ALA A 430 3.84 -1.20 -12.91
CA ALA A 430 4.10 -0.18 -13.90
C ALA A 430 5.56 -0.19 -14.39
N MET A 431 6.52 -0.20 -13.46
CA MET A 431 7.95 -0.27 -13.78
C MET A 431 8.27 -1.53 -14.59
N ASN A 432 7.78 -2.69 -14.15
CA ASN A 432 8.01 -3.97 -14.81
C ASN A 432 7.44 -3.99 -16.23
N ALA A 433 6.23 -3.48 -16.43
CA ALA A 433 5.58 -3.38 -17.74
C ALA A 433 6.39 -2.50 -18.70
N VAL A 434 6.75 -1.29 -18.28
CA VAL A 434 7.53 -0.35 -19.12
C VAL A 434 8.92 -0.92 -19.45
N TYR A 435 9.61 -1.50 -18.46
CA TYR A 435 10.96 -2.05 -18.66
C TYR A 435 10.94 -3.27 -19.57
N SER A 436 9.91 -4.12 -19.47
CA SER A 436 9.71 -5.26 -20.34
C SER A 436 9.50 -4.85 -21.79
N LEU A 437 8.52 -3.98 -22.06
CA LEU A 437 8.18 -3.58 -23.44
C LEU A 437 9.27 -2.75 -24.11
N LEU A 438 9.93 -1.87 -23.37
CA LEU A 438 11.02 -1.06 -23.90
C LEU A 438 12.39 -1.72 -23.84
N HIS A 439 12.47 -2.95 -23.31
CA HIS A 439 13.74 -3.68 -23.11
C HIS A 439 14.78 -2.85 -22.35
N ILE A 440 14.33 -2.17 -21.29
CA ILE A 440 15.20 -1.38 -20.44
C ILE A 440 16.04 -2.33 -19.58
N THR A 441 17.36 -2.22 -19.68
CA THR A 441 18.31 -3.14 -19.03
C THR A 441 18.64 -2.77 -17.58
N ARG A 442 18.09 -1.65 -17.07
CA ARG A 442 18.22 -1.28 -15.66
C ARG A 442 17.58 -2.37 -14.80
N SER A 443 18.30 -2.82 -13.78
CA SER A 443 17.77 -3.83 -12.87
C SER A 443 16.61 -3.27 -12.04
N ILE A 444 15.54 -4.05 -11.95
CA ILE A 444 14.44 -3.77 -11.03
C ILE A 444 14.91 -4.21 -9.64
N PRO A 445 14.87 -3.34 -8.63
CA PRO A 445 15.31 -3.72 -7.28
C PRO A 445 14.39 -4.79 -6.70
N THR A 446 14.92 -5.59 -5.79
CA THR A 446 14.16 -6.60 -5.05
C THR A 446 14.29 -6.40 -3.56
N TYR A 447 13.23 -6.68 -2.82
CA TYR A 447 13.27 -6.63 -1.36
C TYR A 447 14.22 -7.67 -0.79
N ARG A 448 15.06 -7.25 0.14
CA ARG A 448 15.95 -8.13 0.90
C ARG A 448 15.88 -7.75 2.36
N TYR A 449 15.55 -8.71 3.18
CA TYR A 449 15.51 -8.57 4.63
C TYR A 449 16.65 -9.33 5.26
N SER A 450 17.28 -8.71 6.24
CA SER A 450 18.29 -9.38 7.05
C SER A 450 17.62 -10.16 8.19
N ILE A 451 18.35 -11.10 8.75
CA ILE A 451 17.90 -11.79 9.98
C ILE A 451 17.70 -10.79 11.12
N GLU A 452 18.53 -9.76 11.21
CA GLU A 452 18.43 -8.72 12.20
C GLU A 452 17.11 -7.95 12.12
N ASP A 453 16.59 -7.71 10.92
CA ASP A 453 15.29 -7.07 10.72
C ASP A 453 14.18 -7.90 11.39
N TYR A 454 14.14 -9.20 11.13
CA TYR A 454 13.15 -10.10 11.72
C TYR A 454 13.31 -10.26 13.24
N LEU A 455 14.55 -10.39 13.71
CA LEU A 455 14.83 -10.50 15.13
C LEU A 455 14.39 -9.24 15.89
N SER A 456 14.60 -8.06 15.33
CA SER A 456 14.15 -6.79 15.91
C SER A 456 12.62 -6.75 16.09
N VAL A 457 11.87 -7.20 15.09
CA VAL A 457 10.40 -7.21 15.15
C VAL A 457 9.89 -8.26 16.12
N PHE A 458 10.44 -9.48 16.11
CA PHE A 458 10.07 -10.51 17.08
C PHE A 458 10.38 -10.08 18.53
N SER A 459 11.48 -9.36 18.75
CA SER A 459 11.79 -8.73 20.03
C SER A 459 10.70 -7.76 20.49
N SER A 460 10.29 -6.88 19.60
CA SER A 460 9.22 -5.92 19.90
C SER A 460 7.91 -6.59 20.28
N LEU A 461 7.52 -7.66 19.58
CA LEU A 461 6.29 -8.42 19.87
C LEU A 461 6.33 -9.20 21.18
N CYS A 462 7.51 -9.56 21.68
CA CYS A 462 7.67 -10.22 22.97
C CYS A 462 7.67 -9.25 24.16
N GLY A 463 7.82 -7.95 23.92
CA GLY A 463 8.06 -6.99 24.98
C GLY A 463 9.34 -7.27 25.78
N ASP A 464 10.28 -8.01 25.20
CA ASP A 464 11.48 -8.54 25.87
C ASP A 464 12.70 -7.68 25.53
N GLU A 465 13.05 -6.77 26.45
CA GLU A 465 14.27 -5.97 26.34
C GLU A 465 15.54 -6.85 26.32
N THR A 466 15.44 -8.09 26.82
CA THR A 466 16.57 -9.03 26.85
C THR A 466 16.67 -9.90 25.60
N PHE A 467 15.80 -9.70 24.60
CA PHE A 467 15.77 -10.49 23.37
C PHE A 467 17.14 -10.56 22.66
N MET A 468 17.91 -9.49 22.70
CA MET A 468 19.26 -9.45 22.14
C MET A 468 20.28 -10.26 22.96
N GLU A 469 19.92 -10.71 24.17
CA GLU A 469 20.74 -11.60 24.94
C GLU A 469 20.74 -13.02 24.37
N THR A 470 21.84 -13.74 24.55
CA THR A 470 22.03 -15.09 23.99
C THR A 470 21.08 -16.15 24.55
N GLN A 471 20.34 -15.85 25.63
CA GLN A 471 19.46 -16.78 26.34
C GLN A 471 17.96 -16.54 26.15
N SER A 472 17.53 -15.51 25.39
CA SER A 472 16.10 -15.26 25.15
C SER A 472 15.41 -16.46 24.51
N PHE A 473 14.22 -16.79 25.00
CA PHE A 473 13.38 -17.89 24.48
C PHE A 473 13.11 -17.72 22.99
N THR A 474 12.67 -16.54 22.57
CA THR A 474 12.31 -16.25 21.17
C THR A 474 13.50 -16.32 20.26
N LYS A 475 14.67 -15.78 20.67
CA LYS A 475 15.91 -15.89 19.90
C LYS A 475 16.31 -17.36 19.69
N ARG A 476 16.22 -18.19 20.73
CA ARG A 476 16.48 -19.63 20.62
C ARG A 476 15.49 -20.33 19.69
N LEU A 477 14.21 -19.92 19.71
CA LEU A 477 13.20 -20.47 18.84
C LEU A 477 13.48 -20.13 17.37
N VAL A 478 13.74 -18.85 17.05
CA VAL A 478 14.08 -18.40 15.69
C VAL A 478 15.34 -19.10 15.19
N LEU A 479 16.38 -19.18 16.02
CA LEU A 479 17.62 -19.88 15.66
C LEU A 479 17.38 -21.37 15.42
N LYS A 480 16.53 -22.02 16.19
CA LYS A 480 16.18 -23.43 16.02
C LYS A 480 15.47 -23.67 14.67
N GLU A 481 14.52 -22.82 14.29
CA GLU A 481 13.83 -22.94 13.00
C GLU A 481 14.76 -22.63 11.81
N LEU A 482 15.66 -21.66 11.96
CA LEU A 482 16.69 -21.38 10.96
C LEU A 482 17.65 -22.57 10.78
N LEU A 483 18.10 -23.18 11.88
CA LEU A 483 18.98 -24.35 11.83
C LEU A 483 18.35 -25.53 11.11
N LYS A 484 17.06 -25.80 11.32
CA LYS A 484 16.35 -26.86 10.58
C LYS A 484 16.39 -26.65 9.06
N ARG A 485 16.34 -25.40 8.58
CA ARG A 485 16.36 -25.08 7.13
C ARG A 485 17.72 -25.28 6.49
N ILE A 486 18.78 -25.06 7.24
CA ILE A 486 20.15 -25.20 6.75
C ILE A 486 20.75 -26.56 7.08
N GLU A 487 20.00 -27.45 7.74
CA GLU A 487 20.46 -28.78 8.15
C GLU A 487 20.99 -29.56 6.93
N GLY A 488 22.20 -30.05 7.02
CA GLY A 488 22.90 -30.74 5.95
C GLY A 488 23.52 -29.85 4.86
N SER A 489 23.42 -28.50 4.98
CA SER A 489 24.02 -27.57 4.03
C SER A 489 25.47 -27.18 4.39
N ASP A 490 26.22 -26.71 3.40
CA ASP A 490 27.56 -26.13 3.61
C ASP A 490 27.50 -24.91 4.56
N LEU A 491 26.37 -24.20 4.59
CA LEU A 491 26.17 -23.07 5.49
C LEU A 491 26.09 -23.52 6.96
N GLU A 492 25.42 -24.64 7.25
CA GLU A 492 25.40 -25.22 8.59
C GLU A 492 26.81 -25.58 9.06
N ALA A 493 27.58 -26.25 8.18
CA ALA A 493 28.95 -26.62 8.48
C ALA A 493 29.82 -25.39 8.79
N LEU A 494 29.69 -24.33 7.99
CA LEU A 494 30.42 -23.08 8.15
C LEU A 494 30.04 -22.35 9.45
N LEU A 495 28.76 -22.27 9.79
CA LEU A 495 28.27 -21.63 11.02
C LEU A 495 28.73 -22.40 12.27
N LYS A 496 28.78 -23.73 12.22
CA LYS A 496 29.33 -24.57 13.29
C LYS A 496 30.86 -24.39 13.44
N GLU A 497 31.59 -24.29 12.33
CA GLU A 497 33.04 -24.04 12.33
C GLU A 497 33.39 -22.71 13.01
N TYR A 498 32.63 -21.67 12.73
CA TYR A 498 32.82 -20.33 13.31
C TYR A 498 32.16 -20.15 14.67
N LYS A 499 31.61 -21.22 15.27
CA LYS A 499 30.96 -21.21 16.61
C LYS A 499 29.86 -20.16 16.77
N PHE A 500 29.06 -19.93 15.71
CA PHE A 500 27.86 -19.10 15.80
C PHE A 500 26.74 -19.80 16.57
N PHE A 501 26.85 -21.11 16.79
CA PHE A 501 25.92 -21.96 17.56
C PHE A 501 26.70 -22.87 18.54
#